data_caa8237b04cfb8e2d71153e1d2e3f21f
#
_entry.id   caa8237b04cfb8e2d71153e1d2e3f21f
#
_cell.length_a   1.000
_cell.length_b   1.000
_cell.length_c   1.000
_cell.angle_alpha   90.00
_cell.angle_beta   90.00
_cell.angle_gamma   90.00
#
_symmetry.space_group_name_H-M   'P 1'
#
loop_
_entity.id
_entity.type
_entity.pdbx_description
1 polymer ?
#
loop_
_entity_poly.entity_id
_entity_poly.type
_entity_poly.pdbx_seq_one_letter_code
_entity_poly.pdbx_strand_id
1 'polypeptide(L)'
;MDFKFFRNRIKVSIYSIGIFAFFLLVSLVSLYVVRDKILDNSHIMGEQMAARFATRETGRIKAQEMLLRSAAQNLAHMLEMKPDMSDAELEEALTHFTDYMEKNSDVGRFDMCAVVHGHLIGKRLEGQPADVASLKWYQTALNNKGGVAYTNLYTYGKNNERLLTMAVRFGDGNVLALNLYPERLNGLLADNQLPRNSYYYLCDPSGNIMFTINDRNLSIEEQQPYVDKIFKEIRNSGSDVSYITDYDGNKRGVYYKVSEKGWISIVTIPYDFLLGDYEEL
;
A
#
# COMPACT_ATOMS: atom_id res chain seq x y z
N MET A 1 -37.10 22.61 -69.57
CA MET A 1 -36.68 22.10 -68.30
C MET A 1 -35.37 22.78 -67.90
N ASP A 2 -35.42 23.62 -66.87
CA ASP A 2 -34.41 24.68 -66.61
C ASP A 2 -33.10 24.15 -66.07
N PHE A 3 -32.08 24.02 -66.89
CA PHE A 3 -30.76 23.59 -66.61
C PHE A 3 -30.04 24.46 -65.52
N LYS A 4 -30.46 25.74 -65.44
CA LYS A 4 -29.97 26.64 -64.36
C LYS A 4 -30.49 26.27 -62.98
N PHE A 5 -31.76 25.83 -62.89
CA PHE A 5 -32.37 25.41 -61.63
C PHE A 5 -31.73 24.15 -61.07
N PHE A 6 -31.43 23.19 -61.95
CA PHE A 6 -30.73 21.93 -61.54
C PHE A 6 -29.31 22.19 -61.08
N ARG A 7 -28.55 23.07 -61.75
CA ARG A 7 -27.16 23.44 -61.38
C ARG A 7 -27.09 24.19 -60.04
N ASN A 8 -28.10 25.03 -59.73
CA ASN A 8 -28.18 25.72 -58.45
C ASN A 8 -28.48 24.75 -57.29
N ARG A 9 -29.37 23.78 -57.49
CA ARG A 9 -29.66 22.74 -56.48
C ARG A 9 -28.42 21.90 -56.16
N ILE A 10 -27.64 21.49 -57.16
CA ILE A 10 -26.42 20.77 -57.00
C ILE A 10 -25.38 21.59 -56.18
N LYS A 11 -25.21 22.88 -56.51
CA LYS A 11 -24.31 23.76 -55.77
C LYS A 11 -24.74 23.90 -54.30
N VAL A 12 -26.02 24.14 -54.02
CA VAL A 12 -26.55 24.24 -52.65
C VAL A 12 -26.32 22.93 -51.89
N SER A 13 -26.55 21.78 -52.52
CA SER A 13 -26.30 20.49 -51.93
C SER A 13 -24.81 20.26 -51.59
N ILE A 14 -23.89 20.65 -52.46
CA ILE A 14 -22.42 20.55 -52.21
C ILE A 14 -22.01 21.46 -51.06
N TYR A 15 -22.52 22.68 -50.99
CA TYR A 15 -22.22 23.59 -49.86
C TYR A 15 -22.78 23.04 -48.54
N SER A 16 -23.98 22.47 -48.54
CA SER A 16 -24.58 21.88 -47.34
C SER A 16 -23.79 20.66 -46.86
N ILE A 17 -23.33 19.82 -47.76
CA ILE A 17 -22.46 18.66 -47.43
C ILE A 17 -21.12 19.15 -46.87
N GLY A 18 -20.53 20.21 -47.49
CA GLY A 18 -19.28 20.79 -47.01
C GLY A 18 -19.40 21.37 -45.59
N ILE A 19 -20.48 22.11 -45.31
CA ILE A 19 -20.76 22.64 -43.98
C ILE A 19 -20.99 21.50 -42.97
N PHE A 20 -21.75 20.49 -43.32
CA PHE A 20 -21.98 19.32 -42.46
C PHE A 20 -20.66 18.58 -42.16
N ALA A 21 -19.84 18.34 -43.19
CA ALA A 21 -18.53 17.70 -43.01
C ALA A 21 -17.60 18.54 -42.12
N PHE A 22 -17.63 19.87 -42.24
CA PHE A 22 -16.86 20.77 -41.38
C PHE A 22 -17.32 20.67 -39.92
N PHE A 23 -18.63 20.71 -39.63
CA PHE A 23 -19.16 20.58 -38.29
C PHE A 23 -18.86 19.21 -37.69
N LEU A 24 -18.93 18.14 -38.47
CA LEU A 24 -18.59 16.79 -38.05
C LEU A 24 -17.10 16.71 -37.67
N LEU A 25 -16.21 17.28 -38.45
CA LEU A 25 -14.77 17.33 -38.20
C LEU A 25 -14.48 18.13 -36.92
N VAL A 26 -15.11 19.30 -36.75
CA VAL A 26 -14.96 20.10 -35.50
C VAL A 26 -15.47 19.34 -34.30
N SER A 27 -16.60 18.63 -34.42
CA SER A 27 -17.11 17.78 -33.32
C SER A 27 -16.17 16.66 -32.97
N LEU A 28 -15.60 15.96 -33.96
CA LEU A 28 -14.62 14.88 -33.71
C LEU A 28 -13.34 15.39 -33.05
N VAL A 29 -12.81 16.52 -33.50
CA VAL A 29 -11.62 17.15 -32.88
C VAL A 29 -11.95 17.60 -31.45
N SER A 30 -13.13 18.19 -31.24
CA SER A 30 -13.58 18.60 -29.90
C SER A 30 -13.71 17.42 -28.96
N LEU A 31 -14.30 16.30 -29.38
CA LEU A 31 -14.41 15.08 -28.59
C LEU A 31 -13.02 14.51 -28.26
N TYR A 32 -12.08 14.52 -29.21
CA TYR A 32 -10.72 14.07 -28.97
C TYR A 32 -10.01 14.92 -27.90
N VAL A 33 -10.09 16.26 -28.02
CA VAL A 33 -9.48 17.19 -27.04
C VAL A 33 -10.11 17.05 -25.66
N VAL A 34 -11.43 16.91 -25.57
CA VAL A 34 -12.13 16.73 -24.29
C VAL A 34 -11.72 15.42 -23.65
N ARG A 35 -11.70 14.33 -24.42
CA ARG A 35 -11.24 13.02 -23.94
C ARG A 35 -9.80 13.06 -23.39
N ASP A 36 -8.88 13.71 -24.11
CA ASP A 36 -7.49 13.86 -23.72
C ASP A 36 -7.37 14.62 -22.39
N LYS A 37 -8.11 15.73 -22.24
CA LYS A 37 -8.18 16.50 -20.99
C LYS A 37 -8.78 15.73 -19.82
N ILE A 38 -9.80 14.94 -20.06
CA ILE A 38 -10.39 14.07 -19.03
C ILE A 38 -9.36 13.05 -18.56
N LEU A 39 -8.64 12.40 -19.47
CA LEU A 39 -7.59 11.44 -19.12
C LEU A 39 -6.46 12.10 -18.32
N ASP A 40 -5.96 13.26 -18.76
CA ASP A 40 -4.93 14.00 -18.03
C ASP A 40 -5.35 14.28 -16.58
N ASN A 41 -6.56 14.82 -16.39
CA ASN A 41 -7.08 15.11 -15.05
C ASN A 41 -7.24 13.84 -14.20
N SER A 42 -7.69 12.75 -14.81
CA SER A 42 -7.87 11.47 -14.13
C SER A 42 -6.52 10.84 -13.74
N HIS A 43 -5.49 11.02 -14.56
CA HIS A 43 -4.13 10.61 -14.22
C HIS A 43 -3.58 11.38 -13.02
N ILE A 44 -3.74 12.70 -13.01
CA ILE A 44 -3.36 13.54 -11.85
C ILE A 44 -4.10 13.07 -10.58
N MET A 45 -5.38 12.75 -10.68
CA MET A 45 -6.17 12.22 -9.57
C MET A 45 -5.61 10.86 -9.08
N GLY A 46 -5.29 9.95 -10.00
CA GLY A 46 -4.72 8.64 -9.66
C GLY A 46 -3.37 8.76 -8.94
N GLU A 47 -2.49 9.63 -9.42
CA GLU A 47 -1.20 9.91 -8.78
C GLU A 47 -1.38 10.52 -7.38
N GLN A 48 -2.31 11.48 -7.24
CA GLN A 48 -2.62 12.08 -5.94
C GLN A 48 -3.19 11.05 -4.96
N MET A 49 -4.01 10.11 -5.43
CA MET A 49 -4.49 8.99 -4.61
C MET A 49 -3.35 8.11 -4.13
N ALA A 50 -2.48 7.65 -5.03
CA ALA A 50 -1.32 6.83 -4.67
C ALA A 50 -0.41 7.56 -3.66
N ALA A 51 -0.15 8.85 -3.86
CA ALA A 51 0.62 9.68 -2.95
C ALA A 51 -0.05 9.85 -1.58
N ARG A 52 -1.38 10.05 -1.54
CA ARG A 52 -2.17 10.17 -0.30
C ARG A 52 -2.10 8.88 0.51
N PHE A 53 -2.28 7.72 -0.12
CA PHE A 53 -2.14 6.43 0.53
C PHE A 53 -0.73 6.21 1.07
N ALA A 54 0.30 6.46 0.27
CA ALA A 54 1.70 6.34 0.68
C ALA A 54 2.01 7.23 1.90
N THR A 55 1.54 8.48 1.92
CA THR A 55 1.75 9.40 3.03
C THR A 55 1.02 8.93 4.29
N ARG A 56 -0.23 8.48 4.17
CA ARG A 56 -1.05 7.98 5.27
C ARG A 56 -0.41 6.75 5.92
N GLU A 57 -0.01 5.76 5.11
CA GLU A 57 0.62 4.54 5.61
C GLU A 57 1.99 4.84 6.25
N THR A 58 2.78 5.72 5.63
CA THR A 58 4.04 6.18 6.23
C THR A 58 3.81 6.83 7.59
N GLY A 59 2.76 7.66 7.73
CA GLY A 59 2.40 8.30 9.00
C GLY A 59 2.04 7.29 10.09
N ARG A 60 1.25 6.27 9.77
CA ARG A 60 0.87 5.19 10.69
C ARG A 60 2.07 4.39 11.16
N ILE A 61 2.93 4.03 10.24
CA ILE A 61 4.15 3.28 10.54
C ILE A 61 5.08 4.10 11.41
N LYS A 62 5.26 5.40 11.11
CA LYS A 62 6.05 6.30 11.96
C LYS A 62 5.49 6.39 13.39
N ALA A 63 4.18 6.41 13.56
CA ALA A 63 3.56 6.37 14.88
C ALA A 63 3.92 5.07 15.63
N GLN A 64 3.85 3.93 14.97
CA GLN A 64 4.23 2.65 15.57
C GLN A 64 5.73 2.55 15.85
N GLU A 65 6.58 3.09 14.97
CA GLU A 65 8.02 3.24 15.25
C GLU A 65 8.28 4.05 16.51
N MET A 66 7.57 5.17 16.68
CA MET A 66 7.72 6.02 17.86
C MET A 66 7.29 5.28 19.14
N LEU A 67 6.20 4.53 19.08
CA LEU A 67 5.73 3.71 20.20
C LEU A 67 6.74 2.62 20.54
N LEU A 68 7.26 1.90 19.54
CA LEU A 68 8.28 0.87 19.73
C LEU A 68 9.57 1.44 20.34
N ARG A 69 10.02 2.61 19.87
CA ARG A 69 11.19 3.31 20.45
C ARG A 69 10.94 3.75 21.89
N SER A 70 9.77 4.29 22.18
CA SER A 70 9.40 4.69 23.54
C SER A 70 9.38 3.49 24.49
N ALA A 71 8.82 2.37 24.04
CA ALA A 71 8.85 1.11 24.81
C ALA A 71 10.28 0.63 25.08
N ALA A 72 11.12 0.65 24.04
CA ALA A 72 12.52 0.24 24.16
C ALA A 72 13.31 1.15 25.12
N GLN A 73 13.08 2.46 25.09
CA GLN A 73 13.69 3.41 26.03
C GLN A 73 13.23 3.17 27.47
N ASN A 74 11.93 2.89 27.67
CA ASN A 74 11.42 2.57 29.00
C ASN A 74 12.05 1.27 29.54
N LEU A 75 12.16 0.23 28.73
CA LEU A 75 12.83 -1.02 29.12
C LEU A 75 14.33 -0.79 29.43
N ALA A 76 15.02 0.01 28.60
CA ALA A 76 16.40 0.37 28.86
C ALA A 76 16.55 1.06 30.23
N HIS A 77 15.69 2.05 30.52
CA HIS A 77 15.70 2.75 31.80
C HIS A 77 15.38 1.83 33.00
N MET A 78 14.43 0.91 32.85
CA MET A 78 14.13 -0.09 33.88
C MET A 78 15.34 -0.97 34.18
N LEU A 79 16.06 -1.42 33.15
CA LEU A 79 17.28 -2.21 33.29
C LEU A 79 18.46 -1.42 33.88
N GLU A 80 18.54 -0.10 33.60
CA GLU A 80 19.52 0.77 34.27
C GLU A 80 19.23 0.91 35.77
N MET A 81 17.95 1.03 36.13
CA MET A 81 17.54 1.12 37.56
C MET A 81 17.65 -0.21 38.30
N LYS A 82 17.39 -1.32 37.61
CA LYS A 82 17.43 -2.68 38.15
C LYS A 82 18.04 -3.64 37.13
N PRO A 83 19.38 -3.77 37.08
CA PRO A 83 20.07 -4.60 36.09
C PRO A 83 19.77 -6.09 36.19
N ASP A 84 19.36 -6.55 37.36
CA ASP A 84 19.06 -7.94 37.71
C ASP A 84 17.57 -8.30 37.64
N MET A 85 16.79 -7.55 36.82
CA MET A 85 15.39 -7.89 36.56
C MET A 85 15.30 -9.33 36.04
N SER A 86 14.39 -10.10 36.64
CA SER A 86 14.07 -11.45 36.18
C SER A 86 13.29 -11.43 34.87
N ASP A 87 13.34 -12.54 34.12
CA ASP A 87 12.53 -12.70 32.88
C ASP A 87 11.04 -12.50 33.13
N ALA A 88 10.54 -12.93 34.32
CA ALA A 88 9.12 -12.73 34.70
C ALA A 88 8.75 -11.27 34.90
N GLU A 89 9.63 -10.46 35.53
CA GLU A 89 9.39 -9.01 35.71
C GLU A 89 9.44 -8.26 34.36
N LEU A 90 10.33 -8.68 33.47
CA LEU A 90 10.41 -8.13 32.11
C LEU A 90 9.16 -8.51 31.29
N GLU A 91 8.66 -9.73 31.41
CA GLU A 91 7.44 -10.18 30.75
C GLU A 91 6.21 -9.44 31.26
N GLU A 92 6.11 -9.19 32.57
CA GLU A 92 5.06 -8.37 33.16
C GLU A 92 5.10 -6.92 32.63
N ALA A 93 6.28 -6.32 32.57
CA ALA A 93 6.46 -4.98 32.03
C ALA A 93 6.06 -4.89 30.55
N LEU A 94 6.46 -5.87 29.72
CA LEU A 94 6.06 -5.94 28.31
C LEU A 94 4.56 -6.12 28.15
N THR A 95 3.95 -7.00 28.95
CA THR A 95 2.49 -7.24 28.92
C THR A 95 1.73 -5.98 29.28
N HIS A 96 2.13 -5.30 30.37
CA HIS A 96 1.50 -4.03 30.77
C HIS A 96 1.61 -2.96 29.69
N PHE A 97 2.77 -2.88 29.03
CA PHE A 97 2.99 -1.92 27.94
C PHE A 97 2.14 -2.26 26.72
N THR A 98 2.05 -3.52 26.36
CA THR A 98 1.20 -4.00 25.26
C THR A 98 -0.29 -3.72 25.51
N ASP A 99 -0.79 -4.03 26.70
CA ASP A 99 -2.16 -3.77 27.13
C ASP A 99 -2.49 -2.27 27.11
N TYR A 100 -1.55 -1.43 27.56
CA TYR A 100 -1.70 0.01 27.51
C TYR A 100 -1.83 0.51 26.06
N MET A 101 -1.00 -0.01 25.15
CA MET A 101 -1.02 0.35 23.75
C MET A 101 -2.31 -0.09 23.06
N GLU A 102 -2.77 -1.33 23.33
CA GLU A 102 -4.02 -1.84 22.78
C GLU A 102 -5.23 -1.01 23.20
N LYS A 103 -5.26 -0.54 24.45
CA LYS A 103 -6.35 0.29 24.97
C LYS A 103 -6.37 1.72 24.42
N ASN A 104 -5.20 2.24 24.03
CA ASN A 104 -5.03 3.66 23.68
C ASN A 104 -4.69 3.88 22.20
N SER A 105 -4.76 2.83 21.37
CA SER A 105 -4.55 2.94 19.94
C SER A 105 -5.68 2.29 19.16
N ASP A 106 -5.99 2.85 18.00
CA ASP A 106 -6.99 2.31 17.07
C ASP A 106 -6.44 1.12 16.24
N VAL A 107 -5.20 0.69 16.50
CA VAL A 107 -4.50 -0.31 15.66
C VAL A 107 -4.84 -1.76 16.03
N GLY A 108 -5.59 -1.96 17.12
CA GLY A 108 -5.94 -3.29 17.58
C GLY A 108 -4.80 -4.00 18.32
N ARG A 109 -4.66 -5.30 18.15
CA ARG A 109 -3.72 -6.13 18.91
C ARG A 109 -2.27 -5.83 18.57
N PHE A 110 -1.46 -5.61 19.60
CA PHE A 110 0.00 -5.53 19.56
C PHE A 110 0.62 -6.80 20.12
N ASP A 111 1.51 -7.43 19.39
CA ASP A 111 2.32 -8.53 19.91
C ASP A 111 3.78 -8.05 20.01
N MET A 112 4.23 -7.80 21.23
CA MET A 112 5.61 -7.42 21.52
C MET A 112 6.39 -8.59 22.11
N CYS A 113 7.67 -8.67 21.76
CA CYS A 113 8.64 -9.55 22.38
C CYS A 113 10.00 -8.85 22.42
N ALA A 114 10.85 -9.26 23.35
CA ALA A 114 12.20 -8.72 23.48
C ALA A 114 13.23 -9.82 23.59
N VAL A 115 14.46 -9.51 23.21
CA VAL A 115 15.64 -10.26 23.60
C VAL A 115 16.41 -9.39 24.57
N VAL A 116 16.54 -9.85 25.81
CA VAL A 116 17.25 -9.16 26.87
C VAL A 116 18.30 -10.13 27.44
N HIS A 117 19.57 -9.73 27.50
CA HIS A 117 20.67 -10.55 27.96
C HIS A 117 20.74 -11.95 27.30
N GLY A 118 20.30 -12.04 26.02
CA GLY A 118 20.25 -13.29 25.27
C GLY A 118 19.04 -14.17 25.55
N HIS A 119 18.09 -13.75 26.39
CA HIS A 119 16.86 -14.44 26.70
C HIS A 119 15.71 -13.84 25.92
N LEU A 120 14.83 -14.67 25.36
CA LEU A 120 13.60 -14.25 24.73
C LEU A 120 12.53 -14.00 25.80
N ILE A 121 12.09 -12.76 25.90
CA ILE A 121 11.08 -12.28 26.82
C ILE A 121 9.77 -12.03 26.06
N GLY A 122 8.64 -12.37 26.66
CA GLY A 122 7.33 -12.24 26.08
C GLY A 122 6.86 -13.51 25.34
N LYS A 123 5.66 -13.43 24.77
CA LYS A 123 5.03 -14.58 24.17
C LYS A 123 5.79 -15.06 22.95
N ARG A 124 6.39 -16.24 23.07
CA ARG A 124 6.99 -16.91 21.93
C ARG A 124 5.89 -17.21 20.90
N LEU A 125 6.13 -16.75 19.71
CA LEU A 125 5.27 -17.12 18.60
C LEU A 125 5.50 -18.63 18.28
N GLU A 126 4.44 -19.41 18.01
CA GLU A 126 4.55 -20.82 17.60
C GLU A 126 5.41 -20.95 16.33
N GLY A 127 6.38 -21.86 16.33
CA GLY A 127 7.27 -22.10 15.17
C GLY A 127 8.49 -21.17 15.07
N GLN A 128 8.66 -20.23 15.99
CA GLN A 128 9.94 -19.50 16.06
C GLN A 128 11.07 -20.43 16.53
N PRO A 129 12.30 -20.27 15.98
CA PRO A 129 13.46 -21.00 16.44
C PRO A 129 13.65 -20.89 17.95
N ALA A 130 14.09 -21.97 18.59
CA ALA A 130 14.41 -21.95 20.00
C ALA A 130 15.65 -21.09 20.29
N ASP A 131 16.58 -21.05 19.34
CA ASP A 131 17.76 -20.24 19.41
C ASP A 131 17.47 -18.79 19.03
N VAL A 132 17.68 -17.89 19.98
CA VAL A 132 17.51 -16.44 19.81
C VAL A 132 18.36 -15.90 18.67
N ALA A 133 19.57 -16.42 18.49
CA ALA A 133 20.48 -15.99 17.43
C ALA A 133 19.94 -16.26 16.02
N SER A 134 19.00 -17.20 15.87
CA SER A 134 18.37 -17.52 14.59
C SER A 134 17.09 -16.75 14.29
N LEU A 135 16.61 -15.89 15.22
CA LEU A 135 15.43 -15.04 15.00
C LEU A 135 15.73 -13.96 13.97
N LYS A 136 15.02 -13.99 12.84
CA LYS A 136 15.24 -13.04 11.71
C LYS A 136 15.18 -11.59 12.16
N TRP A 137 14.18 -11.22 12.94
CA TRP A 137 14.00 -9.85 13.40
C TRP A 137 15.14 -9.39 14.34
N TYR A 138 15.64 -10.30 15.16
CA TYR A 138 16.77 -10.02 16.05
C TYR A 138 18.04 -9.75 15.25
N GLN A 139 18.39 -10.63 14.31
CA GLN A 139 19.52 -10.44 13.41
C GLN A 139 19.40 -9.16 12.58
N THR A 140 18.21 -8.89 12.05
CA THR A 140 17.96 -7.68 11.27
C THR A 140 18.21 -6.42 12.11
N ALA A 141 17.76 -6.42 13.37
CA ALA A 141 17.99 -5.30 14.28
C ALA A 141 19.46 -5.14 14.68
N LEU A 142 20.17 -6.24 14.93
CA LEU A 142 21.61 -6.20 15.27
C LEU A 142 22.44 -5.64 14.11
N ASN A 143 22.11 -5.99 12.87
CA ASN A 143 22.80 -5.53 11.67
C ASN A 143 22.41 -4.09 11.26
N ASN A 144 21.34 -3.55 11.83
CA ASN A 144 20.92 -2.18 11.56
C ASN A 144 21.72 -1.20 12.44
N LYS A 145 22.49 -0.32 11.79
CA LYS A 145 23.38 0.66 12.47
C LYS A 145 22.64 1.76 13.23
N GLY A 146 21.31 1.77 13.20
CA GLY A 146 20.49 2.73 13.95
C GLY A 146 19.07 2.77 13.41
N GLY A 147 18.14 3.11 14.28
CA GLY A 147 16.75 3.18 13.90
C GLY A 147 15.98 1.88 14.06
N VAL A 148 14.75 1.86 13.55
CA VAL A 148 13.91 0.67 13.52
C VAL A 148 14.25 -0.16 12.29
N ALA A 149 14.52 -1.43 12.48
CA ALA A 149 14.71 -2.43 11.44
C ALA A 149 13.38 -3.11 11.12
N TYR A 150 13.23 -3.57 9.89
CA TYR A 150 12.05 -4.28 9.41
C TYR A 150 12.44 -5.62 8.83
N THR A 151 11.68 -6.66 9.14
CA THR A 151 11.77 -7.91 8.38
C THR A 151 11.01 -7.76 7.07
N ASN A 152 11.26 -8.64 6.10
CA ASN A 152 10.31 -8.87 5.04
C ASN A 152 9.05 -9.51 5.61
N LEU A 153 7.95 -9.47 4.86
CA LEU A 153 6.75 -10.19 5.19
C LEU A 153 7.04 -11.69 5.26
N TYR A 154 6.55 -12.37 6.29
CA TYR A 154 6.67 -13.82 6.43
C TYR A 154 5.40 -14.40 7.05
N THR A 155 5.13 -15.66 6.73
CA THR A 155 4.01 -16.42 7.29
C THR A 155 4.43 -17.10 8.60
N TYR A 156 3.47 -17.18 9.51
CA TYR A 156 3.74 -17.62 10.85
C TYR A 156 2.58 -18.42 11.47
N GLY A 157 2.90 -19.40 12.34
CA GLY A 157 1.94 -20.19 13.10
C GLY A 157 1.17 -21.23 12.27
N LYS A 158 0.33 -22.02 12.94
CA LYS A 158 -0.50 -23.07 12.31
C LYS A 158 -1.54 -22.51 11.33
N ASN A 159 -1.93 -21.26 11.53
CA ASN A 159 -2.92 -20.56 10.70
C ASN A 159 -2.30 -19.82 9.53
N ASN A 160 -1.00 -19.94 9.28
CA ASN A 160 -0.27 -19.18 8.26
C ASN A 160 -0.53 -17.67 8.33
N GLU A 161 -0.64 -17.12 9.54
CA GLU A 161 -0.81 -15.67 9.72
C GLU A 161 0.39 -14.94 9.12
N ARG A 162 0.12 -13.91 8.33
CA ARG A 162 1.16 -13.09 7.71
C ARG A 162 1.53 -11.97 8.66
N LEU A 163 2.81 -11.77 8.86
CA LEU A 163 3.29 -10.69 9.69
C LEU A 163 4.60 -10.08 9.18
N LEU A 164 4.81 -8.85 9.57
CA LEU A 164 6.02 -8.08 9.43
C LEU A 164 6.47 -7.70 10.84
N THR A 165 7.75 -7.84 11.16
CA THR A 165 8.25 -7.45 12.46
C THR A 165 9.11 -6.19 12.36
N MET A 166 8.76 -5.18 13.15
CA MET A 166 9.63 -4.04 13.44
C MET A 166 10.46 -4.35 14.66
N ALA A 167 11.74 -4.04 14.63
CA ALA A 167 12.63 -4.27 15.75
C ALA A 167 13.61 -3.10 15.97
N VAL A 168 13.89 -2.79 17.23
CA VAL A 168 14.83 -1.73 17.61
C VAL A 168 15.78 -2.21 18.68
N ARG A 169 17.06 -1.85 18.54
CA ARG A 169 18.07 -2.12 19.57
C ARG A 169 17.93 -1.12 20.72
N PHE A 170 18.19 -1.63 21.93
CA PHE A 170 18.36 -0.82 23.13
C PHE A 170 19.44 -1.44 24.02
N GLY A 171 20.26 -0.60 24.63
CA GLY A 171 21.42 -1.09 25.38
C GLY A 171 22.35 -2.00 24.57
N ASP A 172 23.13 -2.82 25.25
CA ASP A 172 24.11 -3.72 24.65
C ASP A 172 23.47 -5.06 24.26
N GLY A 173 23.20 -5.22 22.96
CA GLY A 173 22.68 -6.47 22.39
C GLY A 173 21.22 -6.77 22.67
N ASN A 174 20.50 -5.90 23.40
CA ASN A 174 19.08 -6.04 23.64
C ASN A 174 18.28 -5.52 22.45
N VAL A 175 17.17 -6.18 22.12
CA VAL A 175 16.29 -5.83 21.02
C VAL A 175 14.84 -5.98 21.45
N LEU A 176 14.04 -4.95 21.20
CA LEU A 176 12.58 -5.01 21.30
C LEU A 176 11.96 -5.13 19.92
N ALA A 177 10.99 -5.99 19.77
CA ALA A 177 10.27 -6.26 18.54
C ALA A 177 8.76 -6.06 18.70
N LEU A 178 8.13 -5.57 17.63
CA LEU A 178 6.69 -5.41 17.48
C LEU A 178 6.24 -6.11 16.21
N ASN A 179 5.29 -7.03 16.34
CA ASN A 179 4.70 -7.72 15.20
C ASN A 179 3.51 -6.94 14.66
N LEU A 180 3.53 -6.68 13.36
CA LEU A 180 2.46 -6.06 12.61
C LEU A 180 1.75 -7.12 11.77
N TYR A 181 0.43 -7.15 11.88
CA TYR A 181 -0.45 -8.06 11.13
C TYR A 181 -1.17 -7.28 10.03
N PRO A 182 -0.75 -7.39 8.77
CA PRO A 182 -1.33 -6.62 7.67
C PRO A 182 -2.84 -6.79 7.54
N GLU A 183 -3.37 -8.00 7.75
CA GLU A 183 -4.80 -8.30 7.67
C GLU A 183 -5.64 -7.53 8.71
N ARG A 184 -5.03 -7.13 9.81
CA ARG A 184 -5.70 -6.36 10.88
C ARG A 184 -5.69 -4.85 10.63
N LEU A 185 -4.88 -4.39 9.68
CA LEU A 185 -4.90 -3.00 9.23
C LEU A 185 -6.16 -2.68 8.39
N ASN A 186 -6.90 -3.69 7.94
CA ASN A 186 -8.10 -3.55 7.10
C ASN A 186 -9.18 -2.66 7.72
N GLY A 187 -9.47 -2.81 9.01
CA GLY A 187 -10.52 -2.03 9.70
C GLY A 187 -10.23 -0.53 9.76
N LEU A 188 -8.96 -0.14 9.67
CA LEU A 188 -8.51 1.25 9.73
C LEU A 188 -8.59 1.98 8.38
N LEU A 189 -8.90 1.24 7.31
CA LEU A 189 -8.95 1.74 5.94
C LEU A 189 -10.38 1.89 5.40
N ALA A 190 -11.39 1.58 6.22
CA ALA A 190 -12.81 1.65 5.84
C ALA A 190 -13.27 3.06 5.38
N ASP A 191 -12.54 4.13 5.75
CA ASP A 191 -12.79 5.51 5.30
C ASP A 191 -12.19 5.85 3.92
N ASN A 192 -11.71 4.86 3.18
CA ASN A 192 -11.04 5.12 1.90
C ASN A 192 -12.05 5.21 0.77
N GLN A 193 -12.24 6.40 0.28
CA GLN A 193 -12.97 6.69 -0.97
C GLN A 193 -12.08 6.31 -2.18
N LEU A 194 -11.92 5.01 -2.41
CA LEU A 194 -11.44 4.55 -3.72
C LEU A 194 -12.58 4.67 -4.73
N PRO A 195 -12.30 5.06 -5.97
CA PRO A 195 -13.28 4.96 -7.04
C PRO A 195 -13.81 3.52 -7.15
N ARG A 196 -15.07 3.38 -7.55
CA ARG A 196 -15.71 2.07 -7.72
C ARG A 196 -14.83 1.14 -8.56
N ASN A 197 -14.72 -0.11 -8.15
CA ASN A 197 -13.88 -1.13 -8.79
C ASN A 197 -12.40 -0.77 -8.88
N SER A 198 -11.90 0.17 -8.06
CA SER A 198 -10.47 0.46 -7.97
C SER A 198 -9.83 -0.42 -6.92
N TYR A 199 -8.55 -0.76 -7.13
CA TYR A 199 -7.77 -1.59 -6.20
C TYR A 199 -6.61 -0.80 -5.61
N TYR A 200 -6.33 -1.06 -4.35
CA TYR A 200 -5.16 -0.55 -3.67
C TYR A 200 -4.30 -1.71 -3.17
N TYR A 201 -3.00 -1.61 -3.37
CA TYR A 201 -2.01 -2.53 -2.84
C TYR A 201 -0.91 -1.75 -2.13
N LEU A 202 -0.56 -2.20 -0.94
CA LEU A 202 0.67 -1.83 -0.26
C LEU A 202 1.62 -3.01 -0.37
N CYS A 203 2.81 -2.78 -0.95
CA CYS A 203 3.81 -3.82 -1.15
C CYS A 203 5.10 -3.50 -0.40
N ASP A 204 5.82 -4.53 -0.01
CA ASP A 204 7.18 -4.41 0.48
C ASP A 204 8.15 -4.05 -0.66
N PRO A 205 9.43 -3.72 -0.37
CA PRO A 205 10.41 -3.39 -1.41
C PRO A 205 10.68 -4.51 -2.41
N SER A 206 10.33 -5.76 -2.08
CA SER A 206 10.46 -6.93 -2.94
C SER A 206 9.25 -7.12 -3.86
N GLY A 207 8.15 -6.39 -3.63
CA GLY A 207 6.91 -6.48 -4.38
C GLY A 207 5.87 -7.41 -3.78
N ASN A 208 6.10 -7.97 -2.59
CA ASN A 208 5.12 -8.81 -1.93
C ASN A 208 3.98 -7.95 -1.38
N ILE A 209 2.75 -8.35 -1.62
CA ILE A 209 1.57 -7.67 -1.11
C ILE A 209 1.57 -7.79 0.41
N MET A 210 1.69 -6.66 1.09
CA MET A 210 1.50 -6.55 2.53
C MET A 210 0.02 -6.39 2.85
N PHE A 211 -0.67 -5.58 2.07
CA PHE A 211 -2.04 -5.18 2.31
C PHE A 211 -2.75 -4.86 0.99
N THR A 212 -4.06 -5.11 0.91
CA THR A 212 -4.88 -4.81 -0.26
C THR A 212 -6.28 -4.32 0.15
N ILE A 213 -6.81 -3.40 -0.65
CA ILE A 213 -8.22 -3.02 -0.64
C ILE A 213 -8.75 -3.29 -2.04
N ASN A 214 -9.72 -4.16 -2.15
CA ASN A 214 -10.45 -4.42 -3.38
C ASN A 214 -11.83 -5.00 -3.04
N ASP A 215 -12.71 -5.02 -3.99
CA ASP A 215 -14.07 -5.55 -3.91
C ASP A 215 -14.16 -7.05 -4.24
N ARG A 216 -13.01 -7.71 -4.49
CA ARG A 216 -12.93 -9.11 -4.86
C ARG A 216 -12.59 -9.98 -3.65
N ASN A 217 -13.28 -11.09 -3.52
CA ASN A 217 -12.99 -12.13 -2.53
C ASN A 217 -11.81 -13.03 -2.97
N LEU A 218 -10.68 -12.40 -3.38
CA LEU A 218 -9.46 -13.12 -3.74
C LEU A 218 -8.48 -13.12 -2.58
N SER A 219 -7.85 -14.25 -2.36
CA SER A 219 -6.73 -14.35 -1.42
C SER A 219 -5.54 -13.52 -1.91
N ILE A 220 -4.59 -13.22 -1.02
CA ILE A 220 -3.40 -12.46 -1.41
C ILE A 220 -2.54 -13.27 -2.37
N GLU A 221 -2.49 -14.59 -2.21
CA GLU A 221 -1.79 -15.51 -3.09
C GLU A 221 -2.35 -15.48 -4.53
N GLU A 222 -3.66 -15.35 -4.67
CA GLU A 222 -4.32 -15.20 -5.97
C GLU A 222 -4.08 -13.82 -6.59
N GLN A 223 -3.86 -12.80 -5.77
CA GLN A 223 -3.60 -11.43 -6.22
C GLN A 223 -2.13 -11.16 -6.54
N GLN A 224 -1.19 -11.88 -5.91
CA GLN A 224 0.24 -11.66 -6.08
C GLN A 224 0.69 -11.70 -7.56
N PRO A 225 0.28 -12.67 -8.41
CA PRO A 225 0.66 -12.69 -9.81
C PRO A 225 0.23 -11.44 -10.60
N TYR A 226 -0.88 -10.82 -10.22
CA TYR A 226 -1.33 -9.57 -10.82
C TYR A 226 -0.42 -8.40 -10.43
N VAL A 227 -0.05 -8.32 -9.16
CA VAL A 227 0.87 -7.31 -8.66
C VAL A 227 2.26 -7.49 -9.26
N ASP A 228 2.75 -8.72 -9.41
CA ASP A 228 4.02 -9.02 -10.08
C ASP A 228 4.02 -8.52 -11.54
N LYS A 229 2.88 -8.65 -12.24
CA LYS A 229 2.70 -8.10 -13.57
C LYS A 229 2.75 -6.56 -13.56
N ILE A 230 2.12 -5.91 -12.57
CA ILE A 230 2.19 -4.45 -12.40
C ILE A 230 3.65 -4.01 -12.20
N PHE A 231 4.40 -4.66 -11.33
CA PHE A 231 5.81 -4.35 -11.10
C PHE A 231 6.66 -4.49 -12.37
N LYS A 232 6.39 -5.51 -13.15
CA LYS A 232 7.08 -5.71 -14.43
C LYS A 232 6.79 -4.58 -15.42
N GLU A 233 5.54 -4.15 -15.52
CA GLU A 233 5.14 -3.02 -16.38
C GLU A 233 5.76 -1.70 -15.89
N ILE A 234 5.72 -1.40 -14.58
CA ILE A 234 6.35 -0.20 -14.01
C ILE A 234 7.85 -0.14 -14.35
N ARG A 235 8.56 -1.27 -14.24
CA ARG A 235 9.99 -1.33 -14.56
C ARG A 235 10.28 -1.15 -16.05
N ASN A 236 9.39 -1.61 -16.92
CA ASN A 236 9.58 -1.60 -18.36
C ASN A 236 9.12 -0.30 -19.02
N SER A 237 8.08 0.36 -18.49
CA SER A 237 7.44 1.49 -19.16
C SER A 237 8.27 2.78 -19.09
N GLY A 238 9.07 2.97 -18.05
CA GLY A 238 9.80 4.23 -17.83
C GLY A 238 8.93 5.49 -17.80
N SER A 239 7.60 5.33 -17.82
CA SER A 239 6.58 6.40 -17.78
C SER A 239 5.87 6.41 -16.44
N ASP A 240 5.45 7.58 -16.00
CA ASP A 240 4.74 7.77 -14.73
C ASP A 240 3.34 7.13 -14.73
N VAL A 241 2.78 6.86 -15.91
CA VAL A 241 1.48 6.21 -16.09
C VAL A 241 1.64 4.93 -16.88
N SER A 242 1.25 3.82 -16.28
CA SER A 242 1.22 2.50 -16.90
C SER A 242 -0.21 1.99 -16.99
N TYR A 243 -0.49 1.22 -18.03
CA TYR A 243 -1.77 0.54 -18.17
C TYR A 243 -1.57 -0.98 -18.08
N ILE A 244 -2.51 -1.63 -17.42
CA ILE A 244 -2.49 -3.09 -17.28
C ILE A 244 -3.89 -3.64 -17.56
N THR A 245 -3.95 -4.90 -17.96
CA THR A 245 -5.20 -5.65 -18.05
C THR A 245 -5.39 -6.43 -16.76
N ASP A 246 -6.54 -6.25 -16.11
CA ASP A 246 -6.88 -6.91 -14.85
C ASP A 246 -7.34 -8.38 -15.04
N TYR A 247 -7.85 -8.95 -13.94
CA TYR A 247 -8.36 -10.33 -13.91
C TYR A 247 -9.52 -10.59 -14.88
N ASP A 248 -10.34 -9.58 -15.20
CA ASP A 248 -11.50 -9.68 -16.06
C ASP A 248 -11.21 -9.27 -17.51
N GLY A 249 -9.96 -8.96 -17.82
CA GLY A 249 -9.57 -8.48 -19.14
C GLY A 249 -9.78 -6.96 -19.33
N ASN A 250 -10.21 -6.23 -18.30
CA ASN A 250 -10.44 -4.79 -18.38
C ASN A 250 -9.13 -4.01 -18.26
N LYS A 251 -9.01 -2.95 -19.06
CA LYS A 251 -7.88 -2.04 -19.01
C LYS A 251 -7.96 -1.16 -17.77
N ARG A 252 -6.82 -0.97 -17.06
CA ARG A 252 -6.72 -0.13 -15.87
C ARG A 252 -5.51 0.79 -15.95
N GLY A 253 -5.64 2.01 -15.45
CA GLY A 253 -4.50 2.87 -15.14
C GLY A 253 -3.85 2.42 -13.84
N VAL A 254 -2.53 2.44 -13.80
CA VAL A 254 -1.73 2.08 -12.62
C VAL A 254 -0.97 3.30 -12.15
N TYR A 255 -1.13 3.62 -10.88
CA TYR A 255 -0.47 4.76 -10.21
C TYR A 255 0.24 4.25 -8.99
N TYR A 256 1.46 4.70 -8.76
CA TYR A 256 2.23 4.23 -7.63
C TYR A 256 3.07 5.32 -6.97
N LYS A 257 3.39 5.10 -5.71
CA LYS A 257 4.30 5.95 -4.94
C LYS A 257 5.18 5.09 -4.05
N VAL A 258 6.48 5.32 -4.11
CA VAL A 258 7.45 4.68 -3.22
C VAL A 258 7.63 5.55 -1.98
N SER A 259 7.54 4.95 -0.80
CA SER A 259 7.79 5.61 0.48
C SER A 259 9.29 5.69 0.77
N GLU A 260 9.67 6.48 1.78
CA GLU A 260 11.07 6.57 2.28
C GLU A 260 11.63 5.21 2.75
N LYS A 261 10.78 4.27 3.11
CA LYS A 261 11.14 2.90 3.52
C LYS A 261 11.25 1.92 2.37
N GLY A 262 11.03 2.38 1.13
CA GLY A 262 10.98 1.54 -0.05
C GLY A 262 9.66 0.80 -0.25
N TRP A 263 8.66 1.00 0.61
CA TRP A 263 7.34 0.40 0.43
C TRP A 263 6.60 1.10 -0.70
N ILE A 264 5.82 0.34 -1.42
CA ILE A 264 5.21 0.78 -2.67
C ILE A 264 3.70 0.74 -2.53
N SER A 265 3.09 1.92 -2.58
CA SER A 265 1.63 2.10 -2.63
C SER A 265 1.20 2.13 -4.08
N ILE A 266 0.32 1.22 -4.47
CA ILE A 266 -0.18 1.08 -5.84
C ILE A 266 -1.70 1.27 -5.81
N VAL A 267 -2.20 2.12 -6.70
CA VAL A 267 -3.63 2.29 -6.99
C VAL A 267 -3.88 1.90 -8.43
N THR A 268 -4.86 1.05 -8.68
CA THR A 268 -5.31 0.76 -10.05
C THR A 268 -6.76 1.20 -10.23
N ILE A 269 -7.02 1.95 -11.30
CA ILE A 269 -8.32 2.56 -11.58
C ILE A 269 -8.82 2.04 -12.93
N PRO A 270 -10.10 1.60 -13.04
CA PRO A 270 -10.66 1.18 -14.32
C PRO A 270 -10.56 2.27 -15.39
N TYR A 271 -10.23 1.89 -16.63
CA TYR A 271 -10.04 2.84 -17.71
C TYR A 271 -11.33 3.60 -18.04
N ASP A 272 -12.49 2.94 -17.94
CA ASP A 272 -13.79 3.56 -18.18
C ASP A 272 -14.08 4.66 -17.15
N PHE A 273 -13.72 4.42 -15.88
CA PHE A 273 -13.79 5.46 -14.85
C PHE A 273 -12.87 6.65 -15.18
N LEU A 274 -11.66 6.40 -15.71
CA LEU A 274 -10.74 7.47 -16.13
C LEU A 274 -11.29 8.30 -17.28
N LEU A 275 -12.16 7.73 -18.13
CA LEU A 275 -12.83 8.44 -19.23
C LEU A 275 -14.06 9.24 -18.79
N GLY A 276 -14.40 9.21 -17.51
CA GLY A 276 -15.53 9.99 -16.98
C GLY A 276 -16.85 9.23 -16.95
N ASP A 277 -16.80 7.91 -16.94
CA ASP A 277 -17.98 7.09 -16.66
C ASP A 277 -18.28 7.14 -15.16
N TYR A 278 -18.78 8.30 -14.74
CA TYR A 278 -19.15 8.60 -13.35
C TYR A 278 -20.58 8.15 -13.02
N GLU A 279 -21.14 7.22 -13.76
CA GLU A 279 -22.44 6.70 -13.43
C GLU A 279 -22.38 6.06 -12.04
N GLU A 280 -22.96 6.81 -11.08
CA GLU A 280 -23.14 6.51 -9.65
C GLU A 280 -21.88 6.72 -8.77
N LEU A 281 -21.68 7.98 -8.35
CA LEU A 281 -21.08 8.32 -7.06
C LEU A 281 -22.15 8.31 -5.96
#